data_a9c9d1f006fb76b4f4d2dda6d2512413
#
_entry.id   a9c9d1f006fb76b4f4d2dda6d2512413
#
_cell.length_a   1.000
_cell.length_b   1.000
_cell.length_c   1.000
_cell.angle_alpha   90.00
_cell.angle_beta   90.00
_cell.angle_gamma   90.00
#
_symmetry.space_group_name_H-M   'P 1'
#
loop_
_entity.id
_entity.type
_entity.pdbx_description
1 polymer ?
#
loop_
_entity_poly.entity_id
_entity_poly.type
_entity_poly.pdbx_seq_one_letter_code
_entity_poly.pdbx_strand_id
1 'polypeptide(L)'
;MECSLLWNFIAQVKDAYDVHKRRIMGKFDLSAIEVDVLIFLVNNPDLNTASQIVKLRKMSKSHVSKAVRGLLEKGYLKSVNDPKDRKKILLYTSDRARELIAYSMKEQEQFVHNIAGDVTPEEERVFLELVQRVCKNIAETYGTELVKEA
;
A
#
# COMPACT_ATOMS: atom_id res chain seq x y z
N MET A 1 11.96 24.64 4.18
CA MET A 1 10.67 23.95 3.95
C MET A 1 9.74 24.32 5.09
N GLU A 2 8.61 24.94 4.81
CA GLU A 2 7.64 25.31 5.83
C GLU A 2 6.95 24.06 6.39
N CYS A 3 7.03 23.86 7.69
CA CYS A 3 6.50 22.67 8.36
C CYS A 3 4.97 22.54 8.19
N SER A 4 4.24 23.67 8.23
CA SER A 4 2.79 23.70 8.01
C SER A 4 2.38 23.25 6.62
N LEU A 5 3.11 23.66 5.57
CA LEU A 5 2.85 23.25 4.20
C LEU A 5 3.05 21.74 4.03
N LEU A 6 4.12 21.20 4.62
CA LEU A 6 4.39 19.75 4.58
C LEU A 6 3.27 18.95 5.23
N TRP A 7 2.81 19.35 6.41
CA TRP A 7 1.72 18.65 7.10
C TRP A 7 0.40 18.75 6.35
N ASN A 8 0.08 19.92 5.80
CA ASN A 8 -1.11 20.10 4.97
C ASN A 8 -1.05 19.24 3.70
N PHE A 9 0.10 19.17 3.04
CA PHE A 9 0.30 18.31 1.86
C PHE A 9 0.05 16.84 2.21
N ILE A 10 0.67 16.32 3.28
CA ILE A 10 0.48 14.93 3.72
C ILE A 10 -1.00 14.64 4.01
N ALA A 11 -1.68 15.55 4.72
CA ALA A 11 -3.10 15.39 5.04
C ALA A 11 -3.98 15.36 3.78
N GLN A 12 -3.77 16.29 2.84
CA GLN A 12 -4.54 16.37 1.59
C GLN A 12 -4.33 15.16 0.71
N VAL A 13 -3.09 14.68 0.57
CA VAL A 13 -2.79 13.45 -0.20
C VAL A 13 -3.49 12.25 0.41
N LYS A 14 -3.46 12.13 1.75
CA LYS A 14 -4.17 11.05 2.45
C LYS A 14 -5.69 11.12 2.23
N ASP A 15 -6.29 12.30 2.41
CA ASP A 15 -7.74 12.50 2.24
C ASP A 15 -8.17 12.17 0.79
N ALA A 16 -7.40 12.60 -0.20
CA ALA A 16 -7.64 12.29 -1.61
C ALA A 16 -7.55 10.78 -1.88
N TYR A 17 -6.54 10.10 -1.32
CA TYR A 17 -6.39 8.65 -1.44
C TYR A 17 -7.56 7.89 -0.79
N ASP A 18 -8.04 8.35 0.37
CA ASP A 18 -9.17 7.76 1.06
C ASP A 18 -10.49 7.81 0.25
N VAL A 19 -10.64 8.76 -0.68
CA VAL A 19 -11.78 8.77 -1.63
C VAL A 19 -11.74 7.54 -2.53
N HIS A 20 -10.61 7.27 -3.15
CA HIS A 20 -10.42 6.11 -4.03
C HIS A 20 -10.53 4.78 -3.27
N LYS A 21 -9.96 4.74 -2.09
CA LYS A 21 -10.03 3.58 -1.19
C LYS A 21 -11.48 3.24 -0.81
N ARG A 22 -12.32 4.24 -0.51
CA ARG A 22 -13.75 4.01 -0.23
C ARG A 22 -14.50 3.40 -1.42
N ARG A 23 -14.14 3.73 -2.65
CA ARG A 23 -14.73 3.12 -3.85
C ARG A 23 -14.41 1.63 -3.94
N ILE A 24 -13.16 1.25 -3.66
CA ILE A 24 -12.74 -0.16 -3.60
C ILE A 24 -13.50 -0.88 -2.50
N MET A 25 -13.55 -0.30 -1.30
CA MET A 25 -14.28 -0.85 -0.16
C MET A 25 -15.75 -1.12 -0.48
N GLY A 26 -16.44 -0.14 -1.07
CA GLY A 26 -17.87 -0.24 -1.41
C GLY A 26 -18.15 -1.26 -2.51
N LYS A 27 -17.28 -1.34 -3.54
CA LYS A 27 -17.49 -2.27 -4.66
C LYS A 27 -17.28 -3.74 -4.26
N PHE A 28 -16.33 -4.02 -3.38
CA PHE A 28 -15.92 -5.39 -3.05
C PHE A 28 -16.24 -5.82 -1.63
N ASP A 29 -17.00 -5.02 -0.89
CA ASP A 29 -17.34 -5.25 0.52
C ASP A 29 -16.10 -5.54 1.38
N LEU A 30 -15.12 -4.65 1.31
CA LEU A 30 -13.87 -4.74 2.04
C LEU A 30 -13.77 -3.67 3.13
N SER A 31 -13.14 -4.00 4.24
CA SER A 31 -12.69 -3.02 5.22
C SER A 31 -11.49 -2.22 4.69
N ALA A 32 -11.25 -1.04 5.25
CA ALA A 32 -10.12 -0.20 4.88
C ALA A 32 -8.78 -0.94 5.01
N ILE A 33 -8.62 -1.74 6.06
CA ILE A 33 -7.38 -2.49 6.31
C ILE A 33 -7.23 -3.66 5.34
N GLU A 34 -8.33 -4.32 4.93
CA GLU A 34 -8.28 -5.35 3.89
C GLU A 34 -7.81 -4.76 2.55
N VAL A 35 -8.28 -3.57 2.19
CA VAL A 35 -7.81 -2.86 1.00
C VAL A 35 -6.32 -2.53 1.12
N ASP A 36 -5.86 -2.00 2.26
CA ASP A 36 -4.45 -1.66 2.48
C ASP A 36 -3.53 -2.89 2.41
N VAL A 37 -3.96 -4.02 2.99
CA VAL A 37 -3.22 -5.29 2.95
C VAL A 37 -3.14 -5.82 1.52
N LEU A 38 -4.26 -5.81 0.77
CA LEU A 38 -4.29 -6.29 -0.59
C LEU A 38 -3.38 -5.45 -1.51
N ILE A 39 -3.53 -4.12 -1.46
CA ILE A 39 -2.73 -3.20 -2.28
C ILE A 39 -1.24 -3.34 -1.94
N PHE A 40 -0.91 -3.50 -0.65
CA PHE A 40 0.48 -3.75 -0.27
C PHE A 40 1.04 -5.02 -0.94
N LEU A 41 0.32 -6.12 -0.89
CA LEU A 41 0.76 -7.39 -1.50
C LEU A 41 0.86 -7.31 -3.02
N VAL A 42 -0.02 -6.56 -3.67
CA VAL A 42 0.01 -6.35 -5.12
C VAL A 42 1.24 -5.54 -5.54
N ASN A 43 1.51 -4.46 -4.81
CA ASN A 43 2.62 -3.56 -5.12
C ASN A 43 3.99 -4.08 -4.63
N ASN A 44 4.00 -5.09 -3.75
CA ASN A 44 5.23 -5.64 -3.16
C ASN A 44 5.20 -7.18 -3.15
N PRO A 45 5.26 -7.85 -4.31
CA PRO A 45 5.07 -9.30 -4.40
C PRO A 45 6.10 -10.12 -3.61
N ASP A 46 7.30 -9.59 -3.40
CA ASP A 46 8.37 -10.22 -2.64
C ASP A 46 8.26 -10.02 -1.12
N LEU A 47 7.37 -9.12 -0.67
CA LEU A 47 7.15 -8.79 0.75
C LEU A 47 5.80 -9.36 1.23
N ASN A 48 5.65 -10.66 1.13
CA ASN A 48 4.37 -11.36 1.19
C ASN A 48 4.07 -12.06 2.52
N THR A 49 4.53 -11.50 3.65
CA THR A 49 4.17 -12.01 4.98
C THR A 49 3.42 -10.97 5.82
N ALA A 50 2.56 -11.44 6.73
CA ALA A 50 1.84 -10.55 7.65
C ALA A 50 2.79 -9.70 8.52
N SER A 51 3.93 -10.25 8.92
CA SER A 51 4.94 -9.51 9.70
C SER A 51 5.58 -8.37 8.92
N GLN A 52 5.83 -8.56 7.62
CA GLN A 52 6.34 -7.50 6.74
C GLN A 52 5.31 -6.38 6.56
N ILE A 53 4.02 -6.73 6.38
CA ILE A 53 2.94 -5.74 6.30
C ILE A 53 2.88 -4.91 7.59
N VAL A 54 2.86 -5.56 8.76
CA VAL A 54 2.87 -4.90 10.07
C VAL A 54 4.03 -3.91 10.16
N LYS A 55 5.24 -4.34 9.83
CA LYS A 55 6.46 -3.55 9.96
C LYS A 55 6.49 -2.36 9.01
N LEU A 56 6.21 -2.59 7.72
CA LEU A 56 6.35 -1.59 6.67
C LEU A 56 5.17 -0.61 6.61
N ARG A 57 3.96 -1.07 6.90
CA ARG A 57 2.77 -0.21 6.94
C ARG A 57 2.50 0.41 8.31
N LYS A 58 3.32 0.09 9.32
CA LYS A 58 3.15 0.58 10.71
C LYS A 58 1.76 0.30 11.27
N MET A 59 1.17 -0.82 10.87
CA MET A 59 -0.15 -1.28 11.33
C MET A 59 -0.02 -2.19 12.56
N SER A 60 -1.08 -2.26 13.39
CA SER A 60 -1.07 -3.21 14.50
C SER A 60 -1.17 -4.65 14.01
N LYS A 61 -0.49 -5.56 14.71
CA LYS A 61 -0.50 -7.01 14.40
C LYS A 61 -1.92 -7.59 14.37
N SER A 62 -2.78 -7.15 15.32
CA SER A 62 -4.17 -7.64 15.40
C SER A 62 -5.00 -7.21 14.20
N HIS A 63 -4.85 -5.96 13.73
CA HIS A 63 -5.55 -5.46 12.55
C HIS A 63 -5.12 -6.17 11.27
N VAL A 64 -3.81 -6.33 11.06
CA VAL A 64 -3.29 -7.06 9.88
C VAL A 64 -3.75 -8.52 9.91
N SER A 65 -3.67 -9.20 11.07
CA SER A 65 -4.10 -10.59 11.21
C SER A 65 -5.59 -10.75 10.90
N LYS A 66 -6.45 -9.84 11.38
CA LYS A 66 -7.89 -9.83 11.08
C LYS A 66 -8.17 -9.61 9.60
N ALA A 67 -7.48 -8.65 8.98
CA ALA A 67 -7.66 -8.36 7.55
C ALA A 67 -7.18 -9.52 6.66
N VAL A 68 -6.02 -10.11 6.95
CA VAL A 68 -5.54 -11.29 6.23
C VAL A 68 -6.54 -12.44 6.32
N ARG A 69 -7.08 -12.71 7.51
CA ARG A 69 -8.12 -13.73 7.70
C ARG A 69 -9.35 -13.43 6.85
N GLY A 70 -9.89 -12.21 6.90
CA GLY A 70 -11.04 -11.80 6.10
C GLY A 70 -10.80 -11.98 4.60
N LEU A 71 -9.63 -11.60 4.09
CA LEU A 71 -9.26 -11.78 2.69
C LEU A 71 -9.12 -13.26 2.29
N LEU A 72 -8.60 -14.11 3.18
CA LEU A 72 -8.56 -15.56 2.98
C LEU A 72 -9.97 -16.17 2.95
N GLU A 73 -10.85 -15.80 3.90
CA GLU A 73 -12.25 -16.26 3.97
C GLU A 73 -13.05 -15.81 2.74
N LYS A 74 -12.85 -14.59 2.26
CA LYS A 74 -13.44 -14.08 1.02
C LYS A 74 -12.82 -14.70 -0.24
N GLY A 75 -11.74 -15.46 -0.11
CA GLY A 75 -11.04 -16.13 -1.19
C GLY A 75 -10.19 -15.22 -2.08
N TYR A 76 -9.88 -14.00 -1.65
CA TYR A 76 -9.01 -13.08 -2.38
C TYR A 76 -7.52 -13.36 -2.16
N LEU A 77 -7.16 -14.01 -1.05
CA LEU A 77 -5.80 -14.48 -0.78
C LEU A 77 -5.74 -15.99 -0.69
N LYS A 78 -4.54 -16.51 -0.89
CA LYS A 78 -4.10 -17.88 -0.57
C LYS A 78 -2.91 -17.80 0.36
N SER A 79 -2.76 -18.76 1.26
CA SER A 79 -1.62 -18.87 2.15
C SER A 79 -0.87 -20.18 1.90
N VAL A 80 0.46 -20.11 1.93
CA VAL A 80 1.34 -21.27 1.74
C VAL A 80 2.43 -21.21 2.82
N ASN A 81 2.77 -22.36 3.41
CA ASN A 81 3.93 -22.42 4.30
C ASN A 81 5.22 -22.23 3.50
N ASP A 82 6.13 -21.42 4.01
CA ASP A 82 7.44 -21.27 3.38
C ASP A 82 8.20 -22.62 3.41
N PRO A 83 8.65 -23.12 2.26
CA PRO A 83 9.40 -24.39 2.21
C PRO A 83 10.71 -24.38 3.03
N LYS A 84 11.29 -23.19 3.23
CA LYS A 84 12.55 -23.00 3.95
C LYS A 84 12.34 -22.72 5.45
N ASP A 85 11.18 -22.18 5.83
CA ASP A 85 10.84 -21.86 7.22
C ASP A 85 9.36 -22.17 7.48
N ARG A 86 9.08 -23.33 8.07
CA ARG A 86 7.73 -23.83 8.38
C ARG A 86 6.92 -22.92 9.31
N LYS A 87 7.57 -22.00 10.01
CA LYS A 87 6.90 -21.01 10.88
C LYS A 87 6.41 -19.79 10.09
N LYS A 88 6.89 -19.64 8.86
CA LYS A 88 6.59 -18.50 8.01
C LYS A 88 5.47 -18.85 7.02
N ILE A 89 4.45 -18.01 6.99
CA ILE A 89 3.31 -18.13 6.07
C ILE A 89 3.45 -17.05 5.01
N LEU A 90 3.49 -17.49 3.75
CA LEU A 90 3.52 -16.63 2.57
C LEU A 90 2.09 -16.40 2.08
N LEU A 91 1.78 -15.16 1.73
CA LEU A 91 0.47 -14.73 1.25
C LEU A 91 0.55 -14.40 -0.24
N TYR A 92 -0.39 -14.89 -1.00
CA TYR A 92 -0.49 -14.63 -2.43
C TYR A 92 -1.92 -14.25 -2.79
N THR A 93 -2.08 -13.38 -3.78
CA THR A 93 -3.39 -13.10 -4.36
C THR A 93 -3.90 -14.32 -5.13
N SER A 94 -5.20 -14.56 -5.07
CA SER A 94 -5.85 -15.66 -5.78
C SER A 94 -6.37 -15.21 -7.15
N ASP A 95 -6.77 -16.16 -7.99
CA ASP A 95 -7.44 -15.85 -9.25
C ASP A 95 -8.75 -15.08 -9.05
N ARG A 96 -9.45 -15.30 -7.94
CA ARG A 96 -10.66 -14.56 -7.57
C ARG A 96 -10.39 -13.08 -7.34
N ALA A 97 -9.17 -12.71 -6.98
CA ALA A 97 -8.79 -11.31 -6.76
C ALA A 97 -8.54 -10.52 -8.06
N ARG A 98 -8.54 -11.13 -9.23
CA ARG A 98 -8.17 -10.46 -10.50
C ARG A 98 -8.98 -9.20 -10.77
N GLU A 99 -10.32 -9.27 -10.64
CA GLU A 99 -11.18 -8.10 -10.86
C GLU A 99 -10.91 -7.01 -9.80
N LEU A 100 -10.78 -7.41 -8.54
CA LEU A 100 -10.46 -6.51 -7.43
C LEU A 100 -9.11 -5.83 -7.65
N ILE A 101 -8.08 -6.58 -8.06
CA ILE A 101 -6.74 -6.04 -8.36
C ILE A 101 -6.82 -5.05 -9.52
N ALA A 102 -7.43 -5.43 -10.65
CA ALA A 102 -7.56 -4.56 -11.81
C ALA A 102 -8.30 -3.25 -11.47
N TYR A 103 -9.38 -3.34 -10.70
CA TYR A 103 -10.12 -2.17 -10.23
C TYR A 103 -9.27 -1.31 -9.29
N SER A 104 -8.55 -1.93 -8.35
CA SER A 104 -7.67 -1.21 -7.41
C SER A 104 -6.52 -0.49 -8.11
N MET A 105 -5.92 -1.11 -9.12
CA MET A 105 -4.88 -0.47 -9.94
C MET A 105 -5.44 0.74 -10.70
N LYS A 106 -6.63 0.60 -11.31
CA LYS A 106 -7.30 1.73 -11.98
C LYS A 106 -7.59 2.88 -11.02
N GLU A 107 -8.04 2.60 -9.80
CA GLU A 107 -8.26 3.64 -8.79
C GLU A 107 -6.95 4.30 -8.36
N GLN A 108 -5.84 3.56 -8.27
CA GLN A 108 -4.51 4.15 -7.99
C GLN A 108 -4.04 5.03 -9.15
N GLU A 109 -4.16 4.58 -10.40
CA GLU A 109 -3.83 5.39 -11.58
C GLU A 109 -4.66 6.68 -11.63
N GLN A 110 -5.97 6.57 -11.37
CA GLN A 110 -6.86 7.73 -11.34
C GLN A 110 -6.51 8.69 -10.19
N PHE A 111 -6.12 8.17 -9.04
CA PHE A 111 -5.63 8.97 -7.92
C PHE A 111 -4.38 9.76 -8.33
N VAL A 112 -3.36 9.09 -8.87
CA VAL A 112 -2.12 9.75 -9.32
C VAL A 112 -2.43 10.80 -10.39
N HIS A 113 -3.24 10.46 -11.38
CA HIS A 113 -3.64 11.40 -12.44
C HIS A 113 -4.34 12.64 -11.87
N ASN A 114 -5.25 12.47 -10.92
CA ASN A 114 -5.99 13.58 -10.32
C ASN A 114 -5.12 14.50 -9.45
N ILE A 115 -4.13 13.95 -8.73
CA ILE A 115 -3.23 14.79 -7.90
C ILE A 115 -2.12 15.43 -8.73
N ALA A 116 -1.72 14.80 -9.84
CA ALA A 116 -0.71 15.39 -10.75
C ALA A 116 -1.28 16.60 -11.50
N GLY A 117 -2.55 16.55 -11.92
CA GLY A 117 -3.21 17.67 -12.59
C GLY A 117 -2.45 18.14 -13.85
N ASP A 118 -1.92 19.35 -13.80
CA ASP A 118 -1.14 20.00 -14.87
C ASP A 118 0.40 19.85 -14.69
N VAL A 119 0.84 19.04 -13.72
CA VAL A 119 2.27 18.72 -13.53
C VAL A 119 2.82 18.02 -14.79
N THR A 120 3.87 18.59 -15.37
CA THR A 120 4.51 18.02 -16.53
C THR A 120 5.31 16.75 -16.19
N PRO A 121 5.58 15.85 -17.14
CA PRO A 121 6.38 14.65 -16.89
C PRO A 121 7.78 14.96 -16.31
N GLU A 122 8.38 16.08 -16.71
CA GLU A 122 9.68 16.51 -16.18
C GLU A 122 9.59 16.94 -14.72
N GLU A 123 8.56 17.70 -14.36
CA GLU A 123 8.29 18.10 -12.97
C GLU A 123 7.97 16.90 -12.08
N GLU A 124 7.18 15.94 -12.60
CA GLU A 124 6.89 14.68 -11.92
C GLU A 124 8.19 13.91 -11.62
N ARG A 125 9.08 13.77 -12.59
CA ARG A 125 10.38 13.12 -12.41
C ARG A 125 11.20 13.79 -11.31
N VAL A 126 11.31 15.12 -11.35
CA VAL A 126 12.04 15.90 -10.33
C VAL A 126 11.40 15.72 -8.95
N PHE A 127 10.07 15.75 -8.88
CA PHE A 127 9.31 15.55 -7.63
C PHE A 127 9.60 14.17 -7.03
N LEU A 128 9.54 13.11 -7.83
CA LEU A 128 9.81 11.74 -7.37
C LEU A 128 11.25 11.57 -6.88
N GLU A 129 12.23 12.14 -7.58
CA GLU A 129 13.64 12.15 -7.14
C GLU A 129 13.82 12.85 -5.78
N LEU A 130 13.12 13.98 -5.58
CA LEU A 130 13.15 14.72 -4.31
C LEU A 130 12.48 13.90 -3.18
N VAL A 131 11.34 13.28 -3.46
CA VAL A 131 10.65 12.42 -2.49
C VAL A 131 11.56 11.25 -2.07
N GLN A 132 12.20 10.58 -3.02
CA GLN A 132 13.14 9.48 -2.71
C GLN A 132 14.30 9.94 -1.83
N ARG A 133 14.89 11.11 -2.12
CA ARG A 133 15.97 11.69 -1.31
C ARG A 133 15.49 12.01 0.11
N VAL A 134 14.31 12.60 0.24
CA VAL A 134 13.72 12.90 1.56
C VAL A 134 13.44 11.62 2.33
N CYS A 135 12.87 10.59 1.70
CA CYS A 135 12.65 9.29 2.32
C CYS A 135 13.96 8.65 2.81
N LYS A 136 15.04 8.74 1.99
CA LYS A 136 16.38 8.27 2.39
C LYS A 136 16.89 9.01 3.62
N ASN A 137 16.80 10.34 3.64
CA ASN A 137 17.24 11.14 4.79
C ASN A 137 16.45 10.79 6.06
N ILE A 138 15.14 10.56 5.94
CA ILE A 138 14.29 10.12 7.05
C ILE A 138 14.75 8.74 7.56
N ALA A 139 15.02 7.80 6.67
CA ALA A 139 15.46 6.46 7.04
C ALA A 139 16.81 6.49 7.76
N GLU A 140 17.77 7.26 7.26
CA GLU A 140 19.10 7.41 7.87
C GLU A 140 19.06 8.12 9.22
N THR A 141 18.21 9.16 9.35
CA THR A 141 18.13 9.97 10.58
C THR A 141 17.35 9.28 11.70
N TYR A 142 16.24 8.60 11.35
CA TYR A 142 15.30 8.05 12.33
C TYR A 142 15.28 6.53 12.37
N GLY A 143 16.16 5.85 11.61
CA GLY A 143 16.21 4.38 11.59
C GLY A 143 14.94 3.72 11.03
N THR A 144 14.20 4.41 10.14
CA THR A 144 13.01 3.85 9.50
C THR A 144 13.42 3.02 8.28
N GLU A 145 12.68 1.94 7.99
CA GLU A 145 12.94 1.16 6.79
C GLU A 145 12.30 1.84 5.57
N LEU A 146 13.08 1.95 4.50
CA LEU A 146 12.56 2.29 3.18
C LEU A 146 11.82 1.07 2.62
N VAL A 147 10.58 1.25 2.21
CA VAL A 147 9.95 0.30 1.29
C VAL A 147 10.65 0.51 -0.06
N LYS A 148 11.47 -0.45 -0.47
CA LYS A 148 12.00 -0.46 -1.83
C LYS A 148 10.82 -0.77 -2.75
N GLU A 149 10.38 0.21 -3.48
CA GLU A 149 9.48 -0.03 -4.61
C GLU A 149 10.25 -0.85 -5.66
N ALA A 150 9.58 -1.91 -6.12
CA ALA A 150 10.10 -2.77 -7.18
C ALA A 150 10.04 -2.06 -8.53
#